data_3c9bc27e9b9a3a1eee129ee086e684ed
#
_entry.id   3c9bc27e9b9a3a1eee129ee086e684ed
#
_cell.length_a   1.000
_cell.length_b   1.000
_cell.length_c   1.000
_cell.angle_alpha   90.00
_cell.angle_beta   90.00
_cell.angle_gamma   90.00
#
_symmetry.space_group_name_H-M   'P 1'
#
loop_
_entity.id
_entity.type
_entity.pdbx_description
1 polymer ?
#
loop_
_entity_poly.entity_id
_entity_poly.type
_entity_poly.pdbx_seq_one_letter_code
_entity_poly.pdbx_strand_id
1 'polypeptide(L)'
;MDWNNYLSEEKCPSPPNAHLGVLEGEVWGHWDLSQVPKGTKILSLPTPLKRTKLSYSNWNALRNNDEIEAIKLGYIDEERIDVLSSLPNLKYLQIHCNSQDNIPDLFPLKTLQVLVLAYITRIDNIEFLKRLSNLKTLYICDLNHLYDFSPIAELSGLQELFLSNGGMSGVGKPVKSMEPLSRLLELEYLHFGVTVENRNYDISSLLHLKRLKHLSILPRFLKKGNEEKLKEMLPLLNW
;
A
#
# COMPACT_ATOMS: atom_id res chain seq x y z
N MET A 1 13.30 -10.38 -6.78
CA MET A 1 12.78 -9.20 -7.52
C MET A 1 13.36 -7.94 -6.89
N ASP A 2 13.66 -6.88 -7.67
CA ASP A 2 13.97 -5.57 -7.09
C ASP A 2 12.65 -4.85 -6.76
N TRP A 3 12.42 -4.55 -5.49
CA TRP A 3 11.17 -3.94 -5.00
C TRP A 3 11.22 -2.41 -4.91
N ASN A 4 12.38 -1.79 -5.24
CA ASN A 4 12.46 -0.33 -5.32
C ASN A 4 11.66 0.18 -6.53
N ASN A 5 11.07 1.35 -6.40
CA ASN A 5 10.32 2.02 -7.47
C ASN A 5 9.20 1.11 -8.04
N TYR A 6 8.47 0.43 -7.16
CA TYR A 6 7.48 -0.59 -7.53
C TYR A 6 6.36 -0.03 -8.40
N LEU A 7 5.91 1.21 -8.14
CA LEU A 7 4.84 1.86 -8.89
C LEU A 7 5.35 2.63 -10.12
N SER A 8 6.54 3.22 -10.05
CA SER A 8 7.05 4.16 -11.07
C SER A 8 7.81 3.50 -12.21
N GLU A 9 8.40 2.31 -12.01
CA GLU A 9 9.22 1.63 -13.03
C GLU A 9 8.51 0.42 -13.67
N GLU A 10 7.19 0.45 -13.76
CA GLU A 10 6.37 -0.61 -14.39
C GLU A 10 6.58 -2.03 -13.81
N LYS A 11 7.21 -2.14 -12.65
CA LYS A 11 7.33 -3.41 -11.91
C LYS A 11 5.98 -3.86 -11.36
N CYS A 12 5.10 -2.90 -11.14
CA CYS A 12 3.71 -3.14 -10.86
C CYS A 12 2.96 -3.46 -12.17
N PRO A 13 2.29 -4.59 -12.28
CA PRO A 13 1.63 -5.02 -13.53
C PRO A 13 0.55 -4.06 -14.05
N SER A 14 0.07 -3.16 -13.20
CA SER A 14 -0.92 -2.14 -13.58
C SER A 14 -0.97 -1.07 -12.48
N PRO A 15 -0.18 0.01 -12.54
CA PRO A 15 -0.04 0.94 -11.42
C PRO A 15 -1.37 1.46 -10.85
N PRO A 16 -2.40 1.86 -11.62
CA PRO A 16 -3.68 2.25 -11.04
C PRO A 16 -4.43 1.12 -10.35
N ASN A 17 -4.10 -0.14 -10.68
CA ASN A 17 -4.74 -1.34 -10.17
C ASN A 17 -3.70 -2.36 -9.67
N ALA A 18 -2.67 -1.88 -8.99
CA ALA A 18 -1.55 -2.70 -8.50
C ALA A 18 -2.00 -3.97 -7.77
N HIS A 19 -3.13 -3.88 -7.07
CA HIS A 19 -3.74 -4.97 -6.32
C HIS A 19 -4.36 -6.07 -7.20
N LEU A 20 -4.61 -5.84 -8.49
CA LEU A 20 -5.16 -6.83 -9.42
C LEU A 20 -4.09 -7.56 -10.23
N GLY A 21 -2.87 -7.03 -10.24
CA GLY A 21 -1.78 -7.60 -11.02
C GLY A 21 -1.31 -8.96 -10.50
N VAL A 22 -0.90 -9.82 -11.42
CA VAL A 22 -0.18 -11.07 -11.12
C VAL A 22 1.30 -10.79 -11.24
N LEU A 23 2.07 -11.09 -10.20
CA LEU A 23 3.51 -10.91 -10.20
C LEU A 23 4.19 -12.07 -10.94
N GLU A 24 5.27 -11.80 -11.66
CA GLU A 24 6.03 -12.84 -12.34
C GLU A 24 6.58 -13.88 -11.34
N GLY A 25 6.29 -15.15 -11.60
CA GLY A 25 6.66 -16.24 -10.68
C GLY A 25 5.75 -16.40 -9.47
N GLU A 26 4.58 -15.78 -9.47
CA GLU A 26 3.59 -15.93 -8.41
C GLU A 26 3.06 -17.37 -8.34
N VAL A 27 3.18 -17.98 -7.17
CA VAL A 27 2.65 -19.31 -6.88
C VAL A 27 1.41 -19.17 -6.00
N TRP A 28 0.32 -19.81 -6.42
CA TRP A 28 -0.90 -19.90 -5.62
C TRP A 28 -0.69 -20.95 -4.53
N GLY A 29 -0.88 -20.55 -3.28
CA GLY A 29 -0.68 -21.43 -2.14
C GLY A 29 -1.63 -22.60 -2.13
N HIS A 30 -1.12 -23.74 -1.72
CA HIS A 30 -1.93 -24.90 -1.38
C HIS A 30 -2.71 -24.62 -0.08
N TRP A 31 -3.84 -25.30 0.12
CA TRP A 31 -4.61 -25.18 1.37
C TRP A 31 -3.82 -25.66 2.59
N ASP A 32 -2.94 -26.64 2.39
CA ASP A 32 -1.92 -27.04 3.34
C ASP A 32 -0.59 -26.38 2.98
N LEU A 33 -0.16 -25.41 3.79
CA LEU A 33 1.04 -24.62 3.52
C LEU A 33 2.35 -25.40 3.66
N SER A 34 2.31 -26.61 4.25
CA SER A 34 3.46 -27.52 4.23
C SER A 34 3.77 -28.07 2.82
N GLN A 35 2.83 -27.92 1.89
CA GLN A 35 2.98 -28.37 0.50
C GLN A 35 3.46 -27.26 -0.44
N VAL A 36 3.76 -26.05 0.06
CA VAL A 36 4.30 -24.97 -0.76
C VAL A 36 5.63 -25.42 -1.37
N PRO A 37 5.80 -25.33 -2.71
CA PRO A 37 7.02 -25.80 -3.37
C PRO A 37 8.28 -25.07 -2.86
N LYS A 38 9.40 -25.80 -2.78
CA LYS A 38 10.71 -25.18 -2.55
C LYS A 38 11.02 -24.20 -3.69
N GLY A 39 11.74 -23.12 -3.40
CA GLY A 39 12.06 -22.07 -4.37
C GLY A 39 10.92 -21.06 -4.60
N THR A 40 9.79 -21.18 -3.86
CA THR A 40 8.70 -20.22 -3.96
C THR A 40 9.12 -18.86 -3.38
N LYS A 41 9.24 -17.86 -4.25
CA LYS A 41 9.57 -16.49 -3.85
C LYS A 41 8.33 -15.62 -3.62
N ILE A 42 7.28 -15.84 -4.38
CA ILE A 42 6.05 -15.05 -4.35
C ILE A 42 4.88 -15.99 -4.11
N LEU A 43 4.22 -15.84 -2.97
CA LEU A 43 3.14 -16.71 -2.52
C LEU A 43 1.81 -15.95 -2.44
N SER A 44 0.78 -16.45 -3.12
CA SER A 44 -0.56 -15.88 -3.11
C SER A 44 -1.53 -16.73 -2.31
N LEU A 45 -2.12 -16.16 -1.29
CA LEU A 45 -3.04 -16.81 -0.35
C LEU A 45 -4.36 -16.01 -0.27
N PRO A 46 -5.17 -15.99 -1.34
CA PRO A 46 -6.43 -15.26 -1.36
C PRO A 46 -7.43 -15.83 -0.37
N THR A 47 -8.40 -15.02 0.04
CA THR A 47 -9.49 -15.49 0.90
C THR A 47 -10.28 -16.61 0.21
N PRO A 48 -10.40 -17.79 0.84
CA PRO A 48 -11.23 -18.88 0.30
C PRO A 48 -12.70 -18.45 0.19
N LEU A 49 -13.37 -18.92 -0.83
CA LEU A 49 -14.79 -18.69 -0.96
C LEU A 49 -15.54 -19.35 0.20
N LYS A 50 -16.38 -18.61 0.90
CA LYS A 50 -17.16 -19.11 2.08
C LYS A 50 -17.88 -20.42 1.81
N ARG A 51 -18.41 -20.61 0.58
CA ARG A 51 -19.12 -21.85 0.17
C ARG A 51 -18.25 -23.09 0.14
N THR A 52 -16.91 -22.95 0.03
CA THR A 52 -15.99 -24.09 -0.06
C THR A 52 -15.63 -24.65 1.31
N LYS A 53 -15.84 -23.89 2.39
CA LYS A 53 -15.40 -24.21 3.76
C LYS A 53 -13.90 -24.53 3.86
N LEU A 54 -13.11 -24.05 2.91
CA LEU A 54 -11.66 -24.22 2.91
C LEU A 54 -11.01 -23.16 3.79
N SER A 55 -9.89 -23.51 4.39
CA SER A 55 -9.00 -22.60 5.13
C SER A 55 -7.55 -23.05 4.93
N TYR A 56 -6.64 -22.10 5.01
CA TYR A 56 -5.21 -22.43 5.02
C TYR A 56 -4.83 -23.06 6.37
N SER A 57 -4.10 -24.18 6.29
CA SER A 57 -3.55 -24.89 7.45
C SER A 57 -2.03 -24.89 7.43
N ASN A 58 -1.42 -25.30 8.55
CA ASN A 58 0.04 -25.45 8.69
C ASN A 58 0.84 -24.17 8.42
N TRP A 59 0.35 -23.01 8.88
CA TRP A 59 1.03 -21.70 8.76
C TRP A 59 2.48 -21.75 9.26
N ASN A 60 2.75 -22.51 10.33
CA ASN A 60 4.09 -22.66 10.88
C ASN A 60 5.10 -23.31 9.92
N ALA A 61 4.65 -23.99 8.86
CA ALA A 61 5.52 -24.53 7.83
C ALA A 61 6.24 -23.44 7.01
N LEU A 62 5.71 -22.21 7.02
CA LEU A 62 6.35 -21.08 6.37
C LEU A 62 7.45 -20.42 7.21
N ARG A 63 7.52 -20.70 8.53
CA ARG A 63 8.47 -20.03 9.42
C ARG A 63 9.91 -20.17 8.96
N ASN A 64 10.64 -19.05 9.06
CA ASN A 64 12.06 -18.95 8.72
C ASN A 64 12.39 -19.35 7.28
N ASN A 65 11.38 -19.37 6.39
CA ASN A 65 11.62 -19.59 4.96
C ASN A 65 12.33 -18.36 4.38
N ASP A 66 13.59 -18.55 3.95
CA ASP A 66 14.44 -17.48 3.41
C ASP A 66 14.26 -17.26 1.90
N GLU A 67 13.46 -18.08 1.24
CA GLU A 67 13.16 -17.95 -0.19
C GLU A 67 12.00 -16.98 -0.45
N ILE A 68 11.04 -16.84 0.50
CA ILE A 68 9.83 -16.02 0.33
C ILE A 68 10.16 -14.53 0.47
N GLU A 69 9.99 -13.81 -0.62
CA GLU A 69 10.19 -12.36 -0.71
C GLU A 69 8.86 -11.58 -0.71
N ALA A 70 7.77 -12.21 -1.17
CA ALA A 70 6.46 -11.57 -1.33
C ALA A 70 5.31 -12.48 -0.94
N ILE A 71 4.33 -11.91 -0.24
CA ILE A 71 3.08 -12.60 0.09
C ILE A 71 1.88 -11.71 -0.23
N LYS A 72 0.84 -12.33 -0.81
CA LYS A 72 -0.48 -11.75 -0.98
C LYS A 72 -1.49 -12.48 -0.11
N LEU A 73 -2.25 -11.74 0.69
CA LEU A 73 -3.20 -12.27 1.65
C LEU A 73 -4.61 -11.72 1.39
N GLY A 74 -5.60 -12.56 1.64
CA GLY A 74 -6.99 -12.11 1.74
C GLY A 74 -7.43 -11.72 3.15
N TYR A 75 -6.64 -12.00 4.17
CA TYR A 75 -6.92 -11.72 5.58
C TYR A 75 -5.63 -11.72 6.38
N ILE A 76 -5.52 -10.81 7.36
CA ILE A 76 -4.37 -10.74 8.27
C ILE A 76 -4.81 -10.62 9.73
N ASP A 77 -4.14 -11.33 10.61
CA ASP A 77 -4.30 -11.31 12.06
C ASP A 77 -2.93 -11.41 12.75
N GLU A 78 -2.93 -11.41 14.08
CA GLU A 78 -1.69 -11.47 14.87
C GLU A 78 -0.93 -12.79 14.66
N GLU A 79 -1.63 -13.92 14.51
CA GLU A 79 -0.99 -15.21 14.24
C GLU A 79 -0.25 -15.21 12.90
N ARG A 80 -0.85 -14.64 11.87
CA ARG A 80 -0.21 -14.50 10.56
C ARG A 80 0.97 -13.53 10.61
N ILE A 81 0.82 -12.41 11.31
CA ILE A 81 1.94 -11.45 11.49
C ILE A 81 3.11 -12.13 12.19
N ASP A 82 2.86 -12.95 13.21
CA ASP A 82 3.91 -13.68 13.91
C ASP A 82 4.68 -14.64 12.96
N VAL A 83 3.97 -15.36 12.10
CA VAL A 83 4.61 -16.19 11.07
C VAL A 83 5.38 -15.34 10.06
N LEU A 84 4.75 -14.28 9.52
CA LEU A 84 5.37 -13.41 8.51
C LEU A 84 6.62 -12.69 9.04
N SER A 85 6.63 -12.33 10.31
CA SER A 85 7.76 -11.65 10.95
C SER A 85 9.00 -12.56 11.05
N SER A 86 8.81 -13.88 10.95
CA SER A 86 9.90 -14.85 10.93
C SER A 86 10.55 -15.03 9.54
N LEU A 87 9.96 -14.44 8.48
CA LEU A 87 10.47 -14.52 7.11
C LEU A 87 11.58 -13.47 6.91
N PRO A 88 12.87 -13.87 6.79
CA PRO A 88 13.97 -12.91 6.82
C PRO A 88 14.03 -12.02 5.57
N ASN A 89 13.46 -12.47 4.46
CA ASN A 89 13.51 -11.78 3.16
C ASN A 89 12.16 -11.22 2.71
N LEU A 90 11.12 -11.18 3.57
CA LEU A 90 9.82 -10.64 3.22
C LEU A 90 9.90 -9.13 2.98
N LYS A 91 9.72 -8.70 1.73
CA LYS A 91 9.78 -7.30 1.30
C LYS A 91 8.45 -6.76 0.78
N TYR A 92 7.57 -7.62 0.33
CA TYR A 92 6.29 -7.26 -0.25
C TYR A 92 5.14 -7.94 0.50
N LEU A 93 4.15 -7.15 0.89
CA LEU A 93 2.90 -7.64 1.45
C LEU A 93 1.72 -6.97 0.74
N GLN A 94 0.79 -7.78 0.26
CA GLN A 94 -0.50 -7.31 -0.24
C GLN A 94 -1.63 -7.90 0.58
N ILE A 95 -2.58 -7.06 0.99
CA ILE A 95 -3.74 -7.48 1.77
C ILE A 95 -5.01 -7.09 1.02
N HIS A 96 -5.83 -8.09 0.69
CA HIS A 96 -7.19 -7.94 0.15
C HIS A 96 -8.21 -8.35 1.20
N CYS A 97 -8.82 -7.39 1.89
CA CYS A 97 -9.71 -7.72 3.00
C CYS A 97 -10.99 -6.89 3.02
N ASN A 98 -12.03 -7.38 2.36
CA ASN A 98 -13.32 -6.70 2.27
C ASN A 98 -14.17 -6.81 3.56
N SER A 99 -13.81 -7.68 4.49
CA SER A 99 -14.62 -8.00 5.68
C SER A 99 -13.92 -7.75 7.01
N GLN A 100 -12.70 -7.25 6.98
CA GLN A 100 -11.88 -7.00 8.16
C GLN A 100 -12.13 -5.58 8.69
N ASP A 101 -12.43 -5.45 9.97
CA ASP A 101 -12.74 -4.15 10.58
C ASP A 101 -11.48 -3.47 11.15
N ASN A 102 -10.39 -4.22 11.35
CA ASN A 102 -9.10 -3.72 11.82
C ASN A 102 -7.94 -4.52 11.22
N ILE A 103 -6.77 -3.91 11.14
CA ILE A 103 -5.50 -4.57 10.84
C ILE A 103 -4.64 -4.47 12.10
N PRO A 104 -4.04 -5.57 12.58
CA PRO A 104 -3.10 -5.54 13.69
C PRO A 104 -1.86 -4.70 13.38
N ASP A 105 -1.09 -4.34 14.41
CA ASP A 105 0.16 -3.60 14.25
C ASP A 105 1.15 -4.39 13.36
N LEU A 106 1.55 -3.78 12.24
CA LEU A 106 2.48 -4.38 11.29
C LEU A 106 3.97 -4.17 11.66
N PHE A 107 4.26 -3.50 12.78
CA PHE A 107 5.63 -3.24 13.22
C PHE A 107 6.57 -4.46 13.27
N PRO A 108 6.12 -5.70 13.58
CA PRO A 108 6.99 -6.86 13.51
C PRO A 108 7.57 -7.15 12.11
N LEU A 109 6.93 -6.66 11.03
CA LEU A 109 7.35 -6.87 9.64
C LEU A 109 8.45 -5.88 9.23
N LYS A 110 9.59 -5.91 9.91
CA LYS A 110 10.67 -4.93 9.81
C LYS A 110 11.38 -4.88 8.46
N THR A 111 11.30 -5.95 7.67
CA THR A 111 11.94 -6.03 6.34
C THR A 111 11.07 -5.51 5.21
N LEU A 112 9.82 -5.15 5.52
CA LEU A 112 8.82 -4.77 4.53
C LEU A 112 9.20 -3.46 3.82
N GLN A 113 9.18 -3.50 2.49
CA GLN A 113 9.49 -2.37 1.61
C GLN A 113 8.26 -1.92 0.82
N VAL A 114 7.39 -2.83 0.44
CA VAL A 114 6.18 -2.55 -0.34
C VAL A 114 4.96 -3.09 0.40
N LEU A 115 3.99 -2.22 0.64
CA LEU A 115 2.70 -2.58 1.22
C LEU A 115 1.57 -2.15 0.29
N VAL A 116 0.76 -3.12 -0.12
CA VAL A 116 -0.44 -2.92 -0.95
C VAL A 116 -1.68 -3.27 -0.14
N LEU A 117 -2.51 -2.27 0.13
CA LEU A 117 -3.78 -2.41 0.85
C LEU A 117 -4.94 -2.15 -0.11
N ALA A 118 -5.75 -3.17 -0.35
CA ALA A 118 -6.87 -3.08 -1.29
C ALA A 118 -8.16 -3.66 -0.71
N TYR A 119 -9.29 -3.05 -1.09
CA TYR A 119 -10.63 -3.46 -0.66
C TYR A 119 -10.80 -3.49 0.87
N ILE A 120 -10.08 -2.63 1.59
CA ILE A 120 -10.16 -2.51 3.05
C ILE A 120 -11.29 -1.54 3.39
N THR A 121 -12.51 -1.93 3.05
CA THR A 121 -13.68 -1.04 3.01
C THR A 121 -14.25 -0.69 4.39
N ARG A 122 -13.79 -1.34 5.47
CA ARG A 122 -14.26 -1.12 6.83
C ARG A 122 -13.24 -0.45 7.75
N ILE A 123 -12.01 -0.33 7.30
CA ILE A 123 -10.93 0.27 8.07
C ILE A 123 -11.08 1.80 8.06
N ASP A 124 -11.11 2.42 9.22
CA ASP A 124 -11.26 3.87 9.41
C ASP A 124 -9.98 4.59 9.86
N ASN A 125 -8.96 3.83 10.26
CA ASN A 125 -7.66 4.35 10.65
C ASN A 125 -6.51 3.48 10.14
N ILE A 126 -5.30 4.04 10.08
CA ILE A 126 -4.09 3.38 9.59
C ILE A 126 -2.93 3.46 10.60
N GLU A 127 -3.25 3.48 11.88
CA GLU A 127 -2.27 3.51 12.98
C GLU A 127 -1.29 2.33 12.92
N PHE A 128 -1.73 1.19 12.41
CA PHE A 128 -0.90 -0.01 12.22
C PHE A 128 0.29 0.19 11.24
N LEU A 129 0.33 1.32 10.51
CA LEU A 129 1.46 1.66 9.63
C LEU A 129 2.62 2.34 10.36
N LYS A 130 2.35 2.91 11.53
CA LYS A 130 3.40 3.58 12.30
C LYS A 130 4.56 2.63 12.56
N ARG A 131 5.77 3.16 12.53
CA ARG A 131 7.01 2.42 12.78
C ARG A 131 7.46 1.46 11.66
N LEU A 132 6.81 1.42 10.49
CA LEU A 132 7.30 0.71 9.31
C LEU A 132 8.41 1.52 8.62
N SER A 133 9.53 1.72 9.30
CA SER A 133 10.62 2.63 8.90
C SER A 133 11.31 2.25 7.57
N ASN A 134 11.20 0.98 7.15
CA ASN A 134 11.80 0.49 5.91
C ASN A 134 10.83 0.55 4.72
N LEU A 135 9.58 0.99 4.95
CA LEU A 135 8.60 1.05 3.88
C LEU A 135 8.99 2.11 2.85
N LYS A 136 9.04 1.70 1.59
CA LYS A 136 9.37 2.54 0.43
C LYS A 136 8.15 2.84 -0.43
N THR A 137 7.25 1.88 -0.56
CA THR A 137 6.04 1.99 -1.37
C THR A 137 4.82 1.66 -0.53
N LEU A 138 3.85 2.58 -0.51
CA LEU A 138 2.54 2.38 0.10
C LEU A 138 1.45 2.60 -0.95
N TYR A 139 0.69 1.56 -1.22
CA TYR A 139 -0.49 1.61 -2.09
C TYR A 139 -1.74 1.34 -1.25
N ILE A 140 -2.69 2.26 -1.27
CA ILE A 140 -3.96 2.14 -0.56
C ILE A 140 -5.10 2.46 -1.53
N CYS A 141 -5.99 1.50 -1.75
CA CYS A 141 -7.21 1.78 -2.51
C CYS A 141 -8.46 1.22 -1.82
N ASP A 142 -9.60 1.83 -2.12
CA ASP A 142 -10.92 1.49 -1.56
C ASP A 142 -11.02 1.59 -0.02
N LEU A 143 -10.27 2.50 0.58
CA LEU A 143 -10.43 2.91 1.99
C LEU A 143 -11.57 3.93 2.14
N ASN A 144 -12.82 3.44 2.06
CA ASN A 144 -14.00 4.30 2.02
C ASN A 144 -14.27 5.04 3.33
N HIS A 145 -13.71 4.59 4.45
CA HIS A 145 -13.92 5.14 5.78
C HIS A 145 -12.73 5.94 6.32
N LEU A 146 -11.59 5.91 5.63
CA LEU A 146 -10.40 6.64 6.04
C LEU A 146 -10.64 8.16 5.99
N TYR A 147 -10.60 8.81 7.14
CA TYR A 147 -10.70 10.26 7.27
C TYR A 147 -9.36 10.91 7.61
N ASP A 148 -8.67 10.39 8.62
CA ASP A 148 -7.36 10.87 9.06
C ASP A 148 -6.27 9.90 8.62
N PHE A 149 -5.40 10.37 7.73
CA PHE A 149 -4.24 9.60 7.28
C PHE A 149 -2.91 10.14 7.84
N SER A 150 -2.97 10.92 8.91
CA SER A 150 -1.79 11.48 9.58
C SER A 150 -0.71 10.44 9.95
N PRO A 151 -1.02 9.14 10.23
CA PRO A 151 0.01 8.15 10.51
C PRO A 151 1.05 7.97 9.40
N ILE A 152 0.74 8.27 8.14
CA ILE A 152 1.73 8.18 7.06
C ILE A 152 2.90 9.17 7.23
N ALA A 153 2.69 10.28 7.94
CA ALA A 153 3.73 11.27 8.18
C ALA A 153 4.93 10.72 8.98
N GLU A 154 4.77 9.57 9.63
CA GLU A 154 5.85 8.86 10.31
C GLU A 154 6.71 8.00 9.37
N LEU A 155 6.24 7.75 8.14
CA LEU A 155 6.94 6.97 7.12
C LEU A 155 7.96 7.84 6.35
N SER A 156 8.91 8.44 7.05
CA SER A 156 9.85 9.42 6.48
C SER A 156 10.69 8.89 5.31
N GLY A 157 10.85 7.58 5.19
CA GLY A 157 11.57 6.93 4.09
C GLY A 157 10.71 6.58 2.89
N LEU A 158 9.41 6.98 2.88
CA LEU A 158 8.48 6.62 1.81
C LEU A 158 8.83 7.34 0.51
N GLN A 159 8.95 6.58 -0.56
CA GLN A 159 9.31 7.07 -1.90
C GLN A 159 8.12 7.07 -2.86
N GLU A 160 7.18 6.17 -2.67
CA GLU A 160 6.00 6.04 -3.52
C GLU A 160 4.73 5.93 -2.68
N LEU A 161 3.76 6.77 -2.97
CA LEU A 161 2.44 6.76 -2.33
C LEU A 161 1.33 6.75 -3.39
N PHE A 162 0.47 5.75 -3.33
CA PHE A 162 -0.80 5.71 -4.04
C PHE A 162 -1.93 5.72 -3.02
N LEU A 163 -2.78 6.74 -3.04
CA LEU A 163 -3.93 6.86 -2.16
C LEU A 163 -5.17 7.17 -3.01
N SER A 164 -6.13 6.24 -3.07
CA SER A 164 -7.34 6.41 -3.85
C SER A 164 -8.57 5.84 -3.14
N ASN A 165 -9.66 6.58 -3.14
CA ASN A 165 -10.97 6.14 -2.64
C ASN A 165 -11.82 5.42 -3.70
N GLY A 166 -11.21 5.06 -4.81
CA GLY A 166 -11.94 4.83 -5.82
C GLY A 166 -12.55 4.05 -6.74
N GLY A 167 -12.20 3.05 -7.15
CA GLY A 167 -12.70 2.47 -8.39
C GLY A 167 -13.96 1.60 -8.27
N MET A 168 -14.05 0.76 -7.29
CA MET A 168 -15.07 -0.31 -7.26
C MET A 168 -16.20 -0.07 -6.27
N SER A 169 -16.00 0.75 -5.26
CA SER A 169 -16.94 0.93 -4.14
C SER A 169 -17.59 2.32 -4.06
N GLY A 170 -17.32 3.18 -5.04
CA GLY A 170 -17.89 4.53 -5.11
C GLY A 170 -16.99 5.62 -4.53
N VAL A 171 -17.53 6.83 -4.41
CA VAL A 171 -16.79 7.97 -3.87
C VAL A 171 -16.71 7.81 -2.36
N GLY A 172 -15.52 7.55 -1.84
CA GLY A 172 -15.24 7.51 -0.41
C GLY A 172 -15.43 8.85 0.28
N LYS A 173 -15.36 8.87 1.61
CA LYS A 173 -15.41 10.10 2.40
C LYS A 173 -14.18 10.97 2.07
N PRO A 174 -14.29 12.29 2.16
CA PRO A 174 -13.13 13.16 2.07
C PRO A 174 -12.17 12.89 3.23
N VAL A 175 -10.88 13.01 2.95
CA VAL A 175 -9.87 13.02 4.01
C VAL A 175 -9.79 14.39 4.66
N LYS A 176 -9.26 14.46 5.88
CA LYS A 176 -9.17 15.66 6.71
C LYS A 176 -8.36 16.79 6.05
N SER A 177 -7.14 16.48 5.60
CA SER A 177 -6.24 17.45 4.96
C SER A 177 -5.12 16.74 4.18
N MET A 178 -4.38 17.49 3.35
CA MET A 178 -3.14 17.02 2.71
C MET A 178 -1.88 17.23 3.58
N GLU A 179 -2.03 17.84 4.74
CA GLU A 179 -0.90 18.23 5.60
C GLU A 179 0.11 17.09 5.87
N PRO A 180 -0.32 15.84 6.14
CA PRO A 180 0.62 14.74 6.40
C PRO A 180 1.63 14.51 5.27
N LEU A 181 1.28 14.84 4.02
CA LEU A 181 2.18 14.70 2.88
C LEU A 181 3.43 15.58 3.00
N SER A 182 3.33 16.73 3.66
CA SER A 182 4.44 17.70 3.79
C SER A 182 5.69 17.11 4.47
N ARG A 183 5.54 16.01 5.20
CA ARG A 183 6.63 15.32 5.91
C ARG A 183 7.31 14.22 5.09
N LEU A 184 6.75 13.85 3.94
CA LEU A 184 7.26 12.77 3.10
C LEU A 184 8.32 13.28 2.11
N LEU A 185 9.43 13.82 2.61
CA LEU A 185 10.42 14.53 1.81
C LEU A 185 11.17 13.65 0.80
N GLU A 186 11.14 12.34 0.99
CA GLU A 186 11.74 11.36 0.08
C GLU A 186 10.80 10.93 -1.06
N LEU A 187 9.57 11.49 -1.11
CA LEU A 187 8.55 11.05 -2.05
C LEU A 187 8.91 11.44 -3.49
N GLU A 188 8.94 10.44 -4.37
CA GLU A 188 9.24 10.55 -5.79
C GLU A 188 8.01 10.30 -6.68
N TYR A 189 7.06 9.47 -6.21
CA TYR A 189 5.80 9.15 -6.88
C TYR A 189 4.62 9.43 -5.94
N LEU A 190 3.66 10.22 -6.41
CA LEU A 190 2.41 10.47 -5.68
C LEU A 190 1.21 10.34 -6.61
N HIS A 191 0.30 9.42 -6.27
CA HIS A 191 -1.08 9.42 -6.75
C HIS A 191 -2.01 9.77 -5.57
N PHE A 192 -2.67 10.93 -5.63
CA PHE A 192 -3.60 11.39 -4.61
C PHE A 192 -5.01 11.53 -5.22
N GLY A 193 -5.71 10.40 -5.29
CA GLY A 193 -7.05 10.26 -5.89
C GLY A 193 -8.20 10.43 -4.90
N VAL A 194 -8.02 11.24 -3.84
CA VAL A 194 -9.03 11.46 -2.78
C VAL A 194 -9.47 12.92 -2.72
N THR A 195 -10.64 13.15 -2.14
CA THR A 195 -11.13 14.50 -1.86
C THR A 195 -10.72 14.95 -0.47
N VAL A 196 -10.57 16.25 -0.27
CA VAL A 196 -10.26 16.83 1.05
C VAL A 196 -11.51 17.53 1.59
N GLU A 197 -11.67 17.49 2.91
CA GLU A 197 -12.77 18.11 3.64
C GLU A 197 -12.93 19.59 3.26
N ASN A 198 -14.17 20.08 3.33
CA ASN A 198 -14.54 21.47 2.99
C ASN A 198 -14.12 21.91 1.58
N ARG A 199 -13.87 20.96 0.65
CA ARG A 199 -13.37 21.24 -0.70
C ARG A 199 -12.08 22.08 -0.65
N ASN A 200 -11.25 21.82 0.33
CA ASN A 200 -9.94 22.46 0.43
C ASN A 200 -9.03 21.95 -0.69
N TYR A 201 -8.62 22.84 -1.59
CA TYR A 201 -7.73 22.56 -2.72
C TYR A 201 -6.36 23.23 -2.53
N ASP A 202 -5.97 23.51 -1.29
CA ASP A 202 -4.65 24.00 -0.97
C ASP A 202 -3.61 22.90 -1.26
N ILE A 203 -2.57 23.28 -2.01
CA ILE A 203 -1.48 22.41 -2.42
C ILE A 203 -0.18 22.69 -1.67
N SER A 204 -0.20 23.54 -0.65
CA SER A 204 1.02 23.97 0.08
C SER A 204 1.83 22.79 0.62
N SER A 205 1.15 21.72 1.06
CA SER A 205 1.79 20.49 1.52
C SER A 205 2.63 19.80 0.45
N LEU A 206 2.29 19.96 -0.83
CA LEU A 206 3.02 19.35 -1.94
C LEU A 206 4.29 20.12 -2.31
N LEU A 207 4.34 21.43 -2.06
CA LEU A 207 5.44 22.30 -2.49
C LEU A 207 6.77 21.99 -1.79
N HIS A 208 6.74 21.19 -0.72
CA HIS A 208 7.91 20.72 0.01
C HIS A 208 8.54 19.45 -0.59
N LEU A 209 7.82 18.74 -1.46
CA LEU A 209 8.21 17.44 -2.01
C LEU A 209 9.20 17.57 -3.17
N LYS A 210 10.39 18.09 -2.91
CA LYS A 210 11.38 18.47 -3.94
C LYS A 210 11.94 17.30 -4.77
N ARG A 211 11.73 16.08 -4.32
CA ARG A 211 12.12 14.84 -5.03
C ARG A 211 11.03 14.28 -5.93
N LEU A 212 9.84 14.89 -5.91
CA LEU A 212 8.68 14.39 -6.65
C LEU A 212 8.92 14.45 -8.16
N LYS A 213 8.83 13.29 -8.82
CA LYS A 213 9.02 13.09 -10.26
C LYS A 213 7.71 12.80 -10.98
N HIS A 214 6.76 12.18 -10.26
CA HIS A 214 5.44 11.85 -10.79
C HIS A 214 4.35 12.32 -9.83
N LEU A 215 3.37 13.07 -10.37
CA LEU A 215 2.21 13.56 -9.62
C LEU A 215 0.92 13.28 -10.39
N SER A 216 0.03 12.52 -9.79
CA SER A 216 -1.34 12.34 -10.23
C SER A 216 -2.29 12.79 -9.14
N ILE A 217 -3.03 13.86 -9.37
CA ILE A 217 -4.02 14.42 -8.44
C ILE A 217 -5.31 14.75 -9.17
N LEU A 218 -6.42 14.89 -8.42
CA LEU A 218 -7.69 15.25 -9.01
C LEU A 218 -7.60 16.63 -9.69
N PRO A 219 -8.17 16.83 -10.90
CA PRO A 219 -8.02 18.08 -11.67
C PRO A 219 -8.43 19.35 -10.93
N ARG A 220 -9.26 19.21 -9.90
CA ARG A 220 -9.70 20.33 -9.06
C ARG A 220 -8.58 20.99 -8.25
N PHE A 221 -7.52 20.23 -7.92
CA PHE A 221 -6.35 20.75 -7.23
C PHE A 221 -5.41 21.57 -8.14
N LEU A 222 -5.52 21.39 -9.46
CA LEU A 222 -4.67 22.10 -10.44
C LEU A 222 -5.23 23.48 -10.86
N LYS A 223 -6.40 23.84 -10.36
CA LYS A 223 -7.07 25.12 -10.70
C LYS A 223 -6.43 26.31 -9.98
N LYS A 224 -6.77 27.53 -10.43
CA LYS A 224 -6.41 28.82 -9.79
C LYS A 224 -4.91 29.08 -9.69
N GLY A 225 -4.12 28.68 -10.70
CA GLY A 225 -2.67 28.91 -10.72
C GLY A 225 -1.87 27.89 -9.92
N ASN A 226 -2.52 26.85 -9.39
CA ASN A 226 -1.81 25.79 -8.65
C ASN A 226 -0.90 24.95 -9.53
N GLU A 227 -1.30 24.73 -10.80
CA GLU A 227 -0.47 23.97 -11.76
C GLU A 227 0.84 24.70 -12.04
N GLU A 228 0.77 26.01 -12.33
CA GLU A 228 1.94 26.83 -12.56
C GLU A 228 2.86 26.88 -11.33
N LYS A 229 2.27 26.98 -10.14
CA LYS A 229 3.00 26.97 -8.88
C LYS A 229 3.71 25.63 -8.63
N LEU A 230 3.08 24.52 -8.96
CA LEU A 230 3.74 23.19 -8.87
C LEU A 230 4.89 23.10 -9.86
N LYS A 231 4.70 23.56 -11.11
CA LYS A 231 5.77 23.58 -12.14
C LYS A 231 6.99 24.39 -11.70
N GLU A 232 6.76 25.53 -11.07
CA GLU A 232 7.83 26.39 -10.55
C GLU A 232 8.55 25.76 -9.35
N MET A 233 7.79 25.17 -8.43
CA MET A 233 8.32 24.75 -7.12
C MET A 233 8.87 23.33 -7.10
N LEU A 234 8.49 22.46 -8.07
CA LEU A 234 8.89 21.05 -8.13
C LEU A 234 9.70 20.74 -9.39
N PRO A 235 11.03 20.99 -9.38
CA PRO A 235 11.86 21.00 -10.59
C PRO A 235 12.05 19.63 -11.23
N LEU A 236 11.80 18.53 -10.51
CA LEU A 236 11.96 17.16 -11.02
C LEU A 236 10.65 16.56 -11.56
N LEU A 237 9.53 17.29 -11.43
CA LEU A 237 8.22 16.78 -11.80
C LEU A 237 8.06 16.73 -13.33
N ASN A 238 7.78 15.54 -13.85
CA ASN A 238 7.45 15.33 -15.25
C ASN A 238 5.96 15.65 -15.47
N TRP A 239 5.68 16.60 -16.37
CA TRP A 239 4.33 17.07 -16.67
C TRP A 239 3.78 16.42 -17.94
#